data_1d0f7e495947058df1a461b0af37dbce
#
_entry.id   1d0f7e495947058df1a461b0af37dbce
#
_cell.length_a   1.000
_cell.length_b   1.000
_cell.length_c   1.000
_cell.angle_alpha   90.00
_cell.angle_beta   90.00
_cell.angle_gamma   90.00
#
_symmetry.space_group_name_H-M   'P 1'
#
loop_
_entity.id
_entity.type
_entity.pdbx_description
1 polymer ?
#
loop_
_entity_poly.entity_id
_entity_poly.type
_entity_poly.pdbx_seq_one_letter_code
_entity_poly.pdbx_strand_id
1 'polypeptide(L)'
;MKTKNAIKLVAAYTLLTWGTATFSQHSSTGHGVGQRQASAASPYAGQQKRDIKSLSETQTEDLLAGKGMELAKAAELNGYPGPMHTLELAQDLALSDLQQQATQALMNRHKTDARRIGAELVEAERLLDQAFSTRQITPAGLTSHTERIAQLQAALRASHLQTHLQQTALLTPQQISRYAELRGYTSGAPTVPSSHKH
;
A
#
# COMPACT_ATOMS: atom_id res chain seq x y z
N MET A 1 50.36 -26.51 13.92
CA MET A 1 49.49 -27.41 14.73
C MET A 1 48.08 -27.34 14.16
N LYS A 2 47.59 -28.45 13.59
CA LYS A 2 46.27 -28.55 12.93
C LYS A 2 45.29 -29.14 13.95
N THR A 3 44.17 -28.50 14.18
CA THR A 3 43.04 -29.14 14.87
C THR A 3 41.82 -29.06 13.96
N LYS A 4 41.43 -30.20 13.42
CA LYS A 4 40.20 -30.44 12.66
C LYS A 4 39.09 -30.79 13.67
N ASN A 5 38.03 -29.99 13.74
CA ASN A 5 36.81 -30.39 14.46
C ASN A 5 35.82 -30.94 13.43
N ALA A 6 35.57 -32.25 13.55
CA ALA A 6 34.56 -32.98 12.81
C ALA A 6 33.21 -32.88 13.57
N ILE A 7 32.18 -32.30 12.97
CA ILE A 7 30.81 -32.31 13.50
C ILE A 7 30.15 -33.60 13.01
N LYS A 8 29.77 -34.46 13.93
CA LYS A 8 28.99 -35.68 13.66
C LYS A 8 27.51 -35.33 13.54
N LEU A 9 26.96 -35.56 12.36
CA LEU A 9 25.53 -35.48 12.09
C LEU A 9 24.83 -36.73 12.64
N VAL A 10 23.95 -36.59 13.61
CA VAL A 10 23.08 -37.68 14.11
C VAL A 10 21.72 -37.52 13.39
N ALA A 11 21.43 -38.45 12.49
CA ALA A 11 20.12 -38.56 11.86
C ALA A 11 19.20 -39.41 12.75
N ALA A 12 18.18 -38.81 13.32
CA ALA A 12 17.10 -39.50 14.02
C ALA A 12 15.96 -39.79 13.02
N TYR A 13 15.79 -41.08 12.71
CA TYR A 13 14.64 -41.58 11.95
C TYR A 13 13.47 -41.79 12.90
N THR A 14 12.41 -40.99 12.75
CA THR A 14 11.12 -41.27 13.39
C THR A 14 10.22 -42.01 12.39
N LEU A 15 9.94 -43.27 12.73
CA LEU A 15 8.96 -44.10 12.01
C LEU A 15 7.54 -43.62 12.33
N LEU A 16 6.83 -43.06 11.34
CA LEU A 16 5.40 -42.83 11.42
C LEU A 16 4.65 -44.07 11.00
N THR A 17 3.92 -44.69 11.93
CA THR A 17 2.99 -45.79 11.67
C THR A 17 1.71 -45.24 11.03
N TRP A 18 1.40 -45.70 9.82
CA TRP A 18 0.14 -45.40 9.14
C TRP A 18 -0.96 -46.29 9.71
N GLY A 19 -1.93 -45.70 10.42
CA GLY A 19 -3.18 -46.33 10.77
C GLY A 19 -4.11 -46.42 9.56
N THR A 20 -4.47 -47.65 9.16
CA THR A 20 -5.47 -47.93 8.14
C THR A 20 -6.86 -47.69 8.70
N ALA A 21 -7.51 -46.59 8.32
CA ALA A 21 -8.94 -46.38 8.57
C ALA A 21 -9.75 -47.10 7.49
N THR A 22 -10.48 -48.15 7.89
CA THR A 22 -11.44 -48.85 7.04
C THR A 22 -12.69 -48.01 6.89
N PHE A 23 -12.93 -47.45 5.69
CA PHE A 23 -14.17 -46.80 5.34
C PHE A 23 -15.23 -47.82 4.95
N SER A 24 -16.29 -47.94 5.75
CA SER A 24 -17.52 -48.67 5.39
C SER A 24 -18.25 -47.93 4.23
N GLN A 25 -18.34 -48.56 3.10
CA GLN A 25 -19.19 -48.08 1.99
C GLN A 25 -20.68 -48.36 2.31
N HIS A 26 -21.43 -47.30 2.56
CA HIS A 26 -22.88 -47.36 2.49
C HIS A 26 -23.28 -47.01 1.04
N SER A 27 -23.71 -48.03 0.31
CA SER A 27 -24.34 -47.84 -1.02
C SER A 27 -25.77 -47.33 -0.83
N SER A 28 -25.98 -46.03 -1.05
CA SER A 28 -27.33 -45.51 -1.29
C SER A 28 -27.44 -45.14 -2.77
N THR A 29 -28.23 -45.92 -3.50
CA THR A 29 -28.72 -45.61 -4.85
C THR A 29 -29.65 -44.40 -4.75
N GLY A 30 -29.14 -43.21 -5.05
CA GLY A 30 -29.92 -42.00 -5.26
C GLY A 30 -29.50 -41.39 -6.60
N HIS A 31 -30.43 -41.36 -7.57
CA HIS A 31 -30.26 -40.59 -8.79
C HIS A 31 -30.16 -39.11 -8.45
N GLY A 32 -28.94 -38.64 -8.19
CA GLY A 32 -28.60 -37.22 -8.05
C GLY A 32 -28.17 -36.70 -9.39
N VAL A 33 -28.98 -35.81 -9.96
CA VAL A 33 -28.66 -34.93 -11.08
C VAL A 33 -27.31 -34.26 -10.75
N GLY A 34 -26.31 -34.49 -11.62
CA GLY A 34 -24.97 -33.95 -11.43
C GLY A 34 -25.01 -32.43 -11.26
N GLN A 35 -24.86 -31.99 -10.02
CA GLN A 35 -24.45 -30.62 -9.76
C GLN A 35 -23.05 -30.47 -10.37
N ARG A 36 -22.99 -29.87 -11.57
CA ARG A 36 -21.78 -29.29 -12.08
C ARG A 36 -21.32 -28.32 -10.98
N GLN A 37 -20.30 -28.69 -10.21
CA GLN A 37 -19.58 -27.73 -9.41
C GLN A 37 -19.20 -26.60 -10.35
N ALA A 38 -19.87 -25.48 -10.22
CA ALA A 38 -19.49 -24.27 -10.91
C ALA A 38 -18.02 -24.03 -10.53
N SER A 39 -17.14 -24.23 -11.48
CA SER A 39 -15.72 -23.92 -11.33
C SER A 39 -15.67 -22.48 -10.83
N ALA A 40 -15.24 -22.28 -9.59
CA ALA A 40 -15.18 -20.95 -9.02
C ALA A 40 -14.32 -20.08 -9.94
N ALA A 41 -14.92 -19.03 -10.50
CA ALA A 41 -14.19 -18.11 -11.37
C ALA A 41 -13.00 -17.54 -10.62
N SER A 42 -11.87 -17.38 -11.30
CA SER A 42 -10.67 -16.76 -10.71
C SER A 42 -11.03 -15.36 -10.17
N PRO A 43 -10.47 -14.93 -9.01
CA PRO A 43 -10.63 -13.57 -8.50
C PRO A 43 -10.10 -12.51 -9.49
N TYR A 44 -9.30 -12.93 -10.47
CA TYR A 44 -8.79 -12.06 -11.55
C TYR A 44 -9.67 -12.04 -12.80
N ALA A 45 -10.80 -12.76 -12.82
CA ALA A 45 -11.70 -12.78 -13.97
C ALA A 45 -12.18 -11.36 -14.32
N GLY A 46 -12.02 -10.98 -15.60
CA GLY A 46 -12.33 -9.62 -16.10
C GLY A 46 -11.13 -8.66 -16.08
N GLN A 47 -10.12 -8.88 -15.24
CA GLN A 47 -8.94 -8.00 -15.16
C GLN A 47 -7.98 -8.18 -16.36
N GLN A 48 -8.08 -9.28 -17.08
CA GLN A 48 -7.29 -9.53 -18.30
C GLN A 48 -7.57 -8.53 -19.42
N LYS A 49 -8.63 -7.72 -19.30
CA LYS A 49 -9.01 -6.68 -20.26
C LYS A 49 -8.42 -5.32 -19.94
N ARG A 50 -7.77 -5.14 -18.80
CA ARG A 50 -7.12 -3.88 -18.43
C ARG A 50 -5.95 -3.61 -19.36
N ASP A 51 -5.64 -2.33 -19.60
CA ASP A 51 -4.45 -1.93 -20.35
C ASP A 51 -3.17 -2.40 -19.65
N ILE A 52 -3.11 -2.18 -18.34
CA ILE A 52 -2.06 -2.68 -17.45
C ILE A 52 -2.74 -3.61 -16.44
N LYS A 53 -2.45 -4.94 -16.49
CA LYS A 53 -3.19 -5.94 -15.71
C LYS A 53 -3.01 -5.77 -14.19
N SER A 54 -1.85 -5.27 -13.76
CA SER A 54 -1.51 -5.03 -12.35
C SER A 54 -2.16 -3.77 -11.77
N LEU A 55 -2.61 -2.82 -12.61
CA LEU A 55 -3.21 -1.56 -12.18
C LEU A 55 -4.69 -1.48 -12.59
N SER A 56 -5.54 -1.00 -11.68
CA SER A 56 -6.89 -0.57 -12.06
C SER A 56 -6.83 0.79 -12.75
N GLU A 57 -7.88 1.16 -13.48
CA GLU A 57 -8.03 2.48 -14.09
C GLU A 57 -7.88 3.58 -13.04
N THR A 58 -8.58 3.46 -11.90
CA THR A 58 -8.47 4.40 -10.78
C THR A 58 -7.05 4.50 -10.22
N GLN A 59 -6.33 3.37 -10.05
CA GLN A 59 -4.93 3.41 -9.60
C GLN A 59 -4.02 4.14 -10.58
N THR A 60 -4.23 3.91 -11.88
CA THR A 60 -3.49 4.61 -12.94
C THR A 60 -3.75 6.12 -12.91
N GLU A 61 -5.03 6.52 -12.81
CA GLU A 61 -5.43 7.93 -12.70
C GLU A 61 -4.86 8.59 -11.45
N ASP A 62 -4.91 7.91 -10.30
CA ASP A 62 -4.40 8.42 -9.02
C ASP A 62 -2.88 8.63 -9.06
N LEU A 63 -2.13 7.70 -9.66
CA LEU A 63 -0.69 7.84 -9.89
C LEU A 63 -0.37 9.03 -10.79
N LEU A 64 -1.06 9.16 -11.92
CA LEU A 64 -0.88 10.26 -12.86
C LEU A 64 -1.29 11.62 -12.29
N ALA A 65 -2.27 11.66 -11.40
CA ALA A 65 -2.69 12.84 -10.69
C ALA A 65 -1.77 13.21 -9.51
N GLY A 66 -0.87 12.32 -9.10
CA GLY A 66 -0.01 12.47 -7.93
C GLY A 66 -0.79 12.50 -6.63
N LYS A 67 -1.85 11.67 -6.51
CA LYS A 67 -2.63 11.55 -5.28
C LYS A 67 -1.86 10.82 -4.19
N GLY A 68 -2.25 11.05 -2.94
CA GLY A 68 -1.56 10.53 -1.76
C GLY A 68 -1.65 9.01 -1.56
N MET A 69 -2.72 8.36 -2.01
CA MET A 69 -2.93 6.90 -1.99
C MET A 69 -2.49 6.23 -0.67
N GLU A 70 -2.73 6.91 0.46
CA GLU A 70 -2.30 6.49 1.81
C GLU A 70 -0.77 6.36 2.03
N LEU A 71 0.08 6.75 1.08
CA LEU A 71 1.53 6.58 1.13
C LEU A 71 2.18 7.27 2.34
N ALA A 72 1.59 8.39 2.81
CA ALA A 72 2.06 9.14 3.97
C ALA A 72 1.31 8.81 5.27
N LYS A 73 0.45 7.80 5.30
CA LYS A 73 -0.37 7.44 6.47
C LYS A 73 0.46 7.26 7.76
N ALA A 74 1.66 6.68 7.63
CA ALA A 74 2.58 6.52 8.76
C ALA A 74 3.05 7.86 9.35
N ALA A 75 3.22 8.90 8.55
CA ALA A 75 3.56 10.23 9.03
C ALA A 75 2.32 10.92 9.63
N GLU A 76 1.22 10.96 8.89
CA GLU A 76 -0.02 11.62 9.30
C GLU A 76 -0.51 11.15 10.67
N LEU A 77 -0.59 9.83 10.90
CA LEU A 77 -1.08 9.26 12.15
C LEU A 77 -0.07 9.31 13.32
N ASN A 78 1.18 9.73 13.06
CA ASN A 78 2.20 9.90 14.09
C ASN A 78 2.56 11.37 14.34
N GLY A 79 1.65 12.30 14.01
CA GLY A 79 1.79 13.72 14.35
C GLY A 79 2.66 14.52 13.38
N TYR A 80 2.79 14.08 12.13
CA TYR A 80 3.42 14.83 11.05
C TYR A 80 2.36 15.33 10.07
N PRO A 81 1.89 16.59 10.20
CA PRO A 81 0.87 17.15 9.33
C PRO A 81 1.25 17.15 7.85
N GLY A 82 0.27 16.90 6.98
CA GLY A 82 0.45 17.05 5.54
C GLY A 82 0.06 18.45 5.05
N PRO A 83 0.68 18.97 3.97
CA PRO A 83 0.45 20.34 3.51
C PRO A 83 -0.98 20.60 3.04
N MET A 84 -1.66 19.64 2.43
CA MET A 84 -3.02 19.79 1.93
C MET A 84 -3.98 20.14 3.09
N HIS A 85 -4.04 19.29 4.09
CA HIS A 85 -4.93 19.52 5.25
C HIS A 85 -4.46 20.69 6.13
N THR A 86 -3.16 20.99 6.16
CA THR A 86 -2.64 22.19 6.82
C THR A 86 -3.19 23.46 6.17
N LEU A 87 -3.28 23.52 4.84
CA LEU A 87 -3.87 24.65 4.11
C LEU A 87 -5.40 24.73 4.31
N GLU A 88 -6.09 23.59 4.31
CA GLU A 88 -7.52 23.52 4.58
C GLU A 88 -7.87 24.05 5.97
N LEU A 89 -7.00 23.83 6.95
CA LEU A 89 -7.14 24.27 8.34
C LEU A 89 -6.38 25.57 8.65
N ALA A 90 -5.99 26.34 7.64
CA ALA A 90 -5.12 27.50 7.83
C ALA A 90 -5.62 28.52 8.86
N GLN A 91 -6.92 28.78 8.89
CA GLN A 91 -7.55 29.68 9.87
C GLN A 91 -7.57 29.09 11.28
N ASP A 92 -7.98 27.83 11.42
CA ASP A 92 -8.07 27.13 12.71
C ASP A 92 -6.69 26.91 13.36
N LEU A 93 -5.65 26.83 12.54
CA LEU A 93 -4.24 26.75 12.94
C LEU A 93 -3.59 28.10 13.11
N ALA A 94 -4.29 29.22 12.82
CA ALA A 94 -3.76 30.56 12.80
C ALA A 94 -2.42 30.68 12.07
N LEU A 95 -2.36 30.11 10.85
CA LEU A 95 -1.13 30.17 10.05
C LEU A 95 -0.81 31.60 9.66
N SER A 96 0.44 32.03 9.81
CA SER A 96 0.90 33.28 9.25
C SER A 96 0.93 33.24 7.73
N ASP A 97 0.92 34.40 7.07
CA ASP A 97 1.01 34.51 5.62
C ASP A 97 2.27 33.81 5.07
N LEU A 98 3.40 33.89 5.79
CA LEU A 98 4.64 33.21 5.42
C LEU A 98 4.51 31.69 5.50
N GLN A 99 3.84 31.19 6.54
CA GLN A 99 3.57 29.73 6.67
C GLN A 99 2.64 29.25 5.56
N GLN A 100 1.59 29.99 5.23
CA GLN A 100 0.66 29.64 4.14
C GLN A 100 1.41 29.62 2.79
N GLN A 101 2.20 30.65 2.47
CA GLN A 101 2.99 30.70 1.25
C GLN A 101 4.01 29.55 1.17
N ALA A 102 4.72 29.26 2.25
CA ALA A 102 5.70 28.16 2.31
C ALA A 102 5.02 26.79 2.15
N THR A 103 3.88 26.58 2.79
CA THR A 103 3.07 25.36 2.68
C THR A 103 2.55 25.18 1.25
N GLN A 104 2.05 26.25 0.61
CA GLN A 104 1.58 26.19 -0.77
C GLN A 104 2.73 25.88 -1.74
N ALA A 105 3.90 26.47 -1.53
CA ALA A 105 5.08 26.18 -2.34
C ALA A 105 5.54 24.74 -2.18
N LEU A 106 5.52 24.21 -0.95
CA LEU A 106 5.82 22.82 -0.64
C LEU A 106 4.84 21.87 -1.35
N MET A 107 3.53 22.16 -1.25
CA MET A 107 2.47 21.37 -1.89
C MET A 107 2.64 21.33 -3.41
N ASN A 108 2.96 22.46 -4.04
CA ASN A 108 3.14 22.56 -5.48
C ASN A 108 4.35 21.73 -5.96
N ARG A 109 5.49 21.82 -5.27
CA ARG A 109 6.68 20.99 -5.58
C ARG A 109 6.36 19.51 -5.43
N HIS A 110 5.76 19.12 -4.30
CA HIS A 110 5.37 17.75 -4.05
C HIS A 110 4.46 17.20 -5.16
N LYS A 111 3.43 17.95 -5.54
CA LYS A 111 2.49 17.53 -6.58
C LYS A 111 3.18 17.33 -7.95
N THR A 112 4.16 18.15 -8.27
CA THR A 112 4.97 18.00 -9.49
C THR A 112 5.81 16.72 -9.44
N ASP A 113 6.50 16.47 -8.31
CA ASP A 113 7.33 15.28 -8.14
C ASP A 113 6.50 14.00 -8.11
N ALA A 114 5.38 13.99 -7.38
CA ALA A 114 4.51 12.83 -7.27
C ALA A 114 3.91 12.45 -8.64
N ARG A 115 3.51 13.42 -9.45
CA ARG A 115 3.02 13.18 -10.82
C ARG A 115 4.10 12.60 -11.72
N ARG A 116 5.31 13.16 -11.68
CA ARG A 116 6.44 12.67 -12.47
C ARG A 116 6.78 11.22 -12.11
N ILE A 117 6.95 10.93 -10.82
CA ILE A 117 7.29 9.58 -10.35
C ILE A 117 6.12 8.60 -10.62
N GLY A 118 4.88 9.05 -10.44
CA GLY A 118 3.68 8.26 -10.75
C GLY A 118 3.59 7.88 -12.22
N ALA A 119 3.89 8.81 -13.13
CA ALA A 119 3.92 8.53 -14.56
C ALA A 119 5.04 7.53 -14.93
N GLU A 120 6.22 7.66 -14.33
CA GLU A 120 7.31 6.70 -14.53
C GLU A 120 6.93 5.30 -13.99
N LEU A 121 6.20 5.22 -12.87
CA LEU A 121 5.73 3.96 -12.31
C LEU A 121 4.68 3.28 -13.21
N VAL A 122 3.71 4.05 -13.72
CA VAL A 122 2.70 3.54 -14.67
C VAL A 122 3.40 2.98 -15.93
N GLU A 123 4.40 3.69 -16.45
CA GLU A 123 5.16 3.23 -17.61
C GLU A 123 5.98 1.96 -17.31
N ALA A 124 6.60 1.86 -16.13
CA ALA A 124 7.35 0.68 -15.73
C ALA A 124 6.44 -0.56 -15.62
N GLU A 125 5.24 -0.42 -15.03
CA GLU A 125 4.23 -1.47 -14.97
C GLU A 125 3.71 -1.87 -16.36
N ARG A 126 3.51 -0.89 -17.25
CA ARG A 126 3.12 -1.12 -18.65
C ARG A 126 4.16 -1.94 -19.41
N LEU A 127 5.44 -1.63 -19.24
CA LEU A 127 6.53 -2.36 -19.88
C LEU A 127 6.63 -3.81 -19.37
N LEU A 128 6.43 -4.04 -18.07
CA LEU A 128 6.38 -5.38 -17.50
C LEU A 128 5.19 -6.17 -18.08
N ASP A 129 3.98 -5.57 -18.12
CA ASP A 129 2.79 -6.18 -18.70
C ASP A 129 3.01 -6.53 -20.19
N GLN A 130 3.60 -5.62 -20.95
CA GLN A 130 3.95 -5.84 -22.35
C GLN A 130 4.91 -7.02 -22.54
N ALA A 131 5.96 -7.13 -21.71
CA ALA A 131 6.92 -8.23 -21.80
C ALA A 131 6.24 -9.59 -21.57
N PHE A 132 5.26 -9.66 -20.66
CA PHE A 132 4.46 -10.87 -20.46
C PHE A 132 3.48 -11.14 -21.61
N SER A 133 2.75 -10.12 -22.06
CA SER A 133 1.72 -10.26 -23.10
C SER A 133 2.30 -10.70 -24.45
N THR A 134 3.51 -10.24 -24.77
CA THR A 134 4.24 -10.63 -25.97
C THR A 134 5.07 -11.91 -25.80
N ARG A 135 5.09 -12.50 -24.60
CA ARG A 135 5.90 -13.68 -24.25
C ARG A 135 7.41 -13.46 -24.44
N GLN A 136 7.88 -12.22 -24.33
CA GLN A 136 9.29 -11.85 -24.46
C GLN A 136 10.00 -11.72 -23.09
N ILE A 137 9.28 -11.96 -22.00
CA ILE A 137 9.86 -11.89 -20.65
C ILE A 137 10.94 -12.98 -20.47
N THR A 138 12.08 -12.58 -19.95
CA THR A 138 13.18 -13.48 -19.54
C THR A 138 13.40 -13.37 -18.03
N PRO A 139 14.08 -14.33 -17.38
CA PRO A 139 14.39 -14.22 -15.94
C PRO A 139 15.17 -12.93 -15.58
N ALA A 140 16.15 -12.55 -16.40
CA ALA A 140 16.90 -11.31 -16.20
C ALA A 140 16.03 -10.07 -16.42
N GLY A 141 15.19 -10.06 -17.46
CA GLY A 141 14.23 -8.99 -17.73
C GLY A 141 13.21 -8.84 -16.61
N LEU A 142 12.70 -9.95 -16.05
CA LEU A 142 11.80 -9.94 -14.89
C LEU A 142 12.46 -9.23 -13.70
N THR A 143 13.69 -9.61 -13.35
CA THR A 143 14.44 -8.96 -12.26
C THR A 143 14.56 -7.46 -12.50
N SER A 144 14.99 -7.04 -13.69
CA SER A 144 15.18 -5.64 -14.03
C SER A 144 13.88 -4.82 -13.95
N HIS A 145 12.77 -5.35 -14.49
CA HIS A 145 11.46 -4.66 -14.42
C HIS A 145 10.97 -4.52 -12.98
N THR A 146 11.06 -5.59 -12.19
CA THR A 146 10.58 -5.57 -10.79
C THR A 146 11.44 -4.67 -9.91
N GLU A 147 12.76 -4.62 -10.10
CA GLU A 147 13.66 -3.69 -9.40
C GLU A 147 13.31 -2.23 -9.75
N ARG A 148 13.08 -1.91 -11.03
CA ARG A 148 12.68 -0.57 -11.44
C ARG A 148 11.36 -0.15 -10.82
N ILE A 149 10.35 -1.01 -10.84
CA ILE A 149 9.04 -0.76 -10.20
C ILE A 149 9.22 -0.52 -8.70
N ALA A 150 9.97 -1.37 -8.01
CA ALA A 150 10.22 -1.22 -6.57
C ALA A 150 10.94 0.09 -6.23
N GLN A 151 11.92 0.51 -7.02
CA GLN A 151 12.61 1.80 -6.87
C GLN A 151 11.64 2.98 -7.00
N LEU A 152 10.75 2.94 -8.00
CA LEU A 152 9.77 4.01 -8.23
C LEU A 152 8.71 4.05 -7.13
N GLN A 153 8.22 2.91 -6.65
CA GLN A 153 7.31 2.82 -5.51
C GLN A 153 7.95 3.39 -4.24
N ALA A 154 9.20 3.03 -3.97
CA ALA A 154 9.96 3.56 -2.84
C ALA A 154 10.18 5.07 -2.96
N ALA A 155 10.55 5.58 -4.14
CA ALA A 155 10.75 7.00 -4.39
C ALA A 155 9.44 7.79 -4.23
N LEU A 156 8.32 7.28 -4.75
CA LEU A 156 7.01 7.91 -4.60
C LEU A 156 6.61 8.01 -3.13
N ARG A 157 6.73 6.90 -2.38
CA ARG A 157 6.43 6.90 -0.94
C ARG A 157 7.35 7.84 -0.15
N ALA A 158 8.64 7.84 -0.47
CA ALA A 158 9.61 8.73 0.19
C ALA A 158 9.28 10.20 -0.08
N SER A 159 8.88 10.57 -1.31
CA SER A 159 8.43 11.94 -1.65
C SER A 159 7.26 12.38 -0.78
N HIS A 160 6.24 11.54 -0.60
CA HIS A 160 5.10 11.84 0.27
C HIS A 160 5.52 12.01 1.74
N LEU A 161 6.29 11.07 2.29
CA LEU A 161 6.75 11.12 3.68
C LEU A 161 7.66 12.32 3.96
N GLN A 162 8.56 12.63 3.03
CA GLN A 162 9.47 13.79 3.14
C GLN A 162 8.70 15.11 3.13
N THR A 163 7.62 15.19 2.37
CA THR A 163 6.73 16.35 2.36
C THR A 163 6.09 16.58 3.73
N HIS A 164 5.68 15.53 4.42
CA HIS A 164 5.17 15.63 5.80
C HIS A 164 6.25 16.10 6.78
N LEU A 165 7.49 15.60 6.66
CA LEU A 165 8.60 16.10 7.49
C LEU A 165 8.87 17.58 7.27
N GLN A 166 8.89 18.02 6.02
CA GLN A 166 9.10 19.43 5.68
C GLN A 166 7.94 20.32 6.16
N GLN A 167 6.70 19.84 6.02
CA GLN A 167 5.53 20.56 6.51
C GLN A 167 5.57 20.72 8.05
N THR A 168 5.92 19.65 8.75
CA THR A 168 6.06 19.69 10.22
C THR A 168 7.07 20.74 10.67
N ALA A 169 8.17 20.89 9.94
CA ALA A 169 9.19 21.91 10.23
C ALA A 169 8.73 23.36 10.01
N LEU A 170 7.65 23.59 9.23
CA LEU A 170 7.05 24.90 9.03
C LEU A 170 6.10 25.31 10.16
N LEU A 171 5.68 24.38 11.00
CA LEU A 171 4.67 24.59 12.03
C LEU A 171 5.30 24.71 13.43
N THR A 172 4.63 25.44 14.30
CA THR A 172 4.97 25.44 15.73
C THR A 172 4.43 24.18 16.41
N PRO A 173 4.98 23.78 17.58
CA PRO A 173 4.45 22.66 18.35
C PRO A 173 2.96 22.81 18.70
N GLN A 174 2.49 24.02 18.97
CA GLN A 174 1.08 24.32 19.26
C GLN A 174 0.21 24.08 18.03
N GLN A 175 0.66 24.49 16.85
CA GLN A 175 -0.07 24.24 15.59
C GLN A 175 -0.14 22.75 15.28
N ILE A 176 0.93 21.99 15.53
CA ILE A 176 0.95 20.52 15.33
C ILE A 176 -0.05 19.84 16.29
N SER A 177 -0.05 20.23 17.56
CA SER A 177 -1.03 19.71 18.54
C SER A 177 -2.47 20.04 18.12
N ARG A 178 -2.71 21.29 17.72
CA ARG A 178 -4.02 21.72 17.26
C ARG A 178 -4.49 21.00 15.98
N TYR A 179 -3.56 20.76 15.06
CA TYR A 179 -3.83 19.94 13.87
C TYR A 179 -4.31 18.54 14.26
N ALA A 180 -3.61 17.86 15.17
CA ALA A 180 -3.99 16.52 15.61
C ALA A 180 -5.38 16.48 16.25
N GLU A 181 -5.74 17.52 17.03
CA GLU A 181 -7.10 17.68 17.60
C GLU A 181 -8.16 17.83 16.50
N LEU A 182 -7.95 18.77 15.56
CA LEU A 182 -8.88 19.05 14.47
C LEU A 182 -9.07 17.85 13.53
N ARG A 183 -8.04 17.03 13.38
CA ARG A 183 -8.08 15.79 12.59
C ARG A 183 -8.62 14.59 13.38
N GLY A 184 -8.91 14.72 14.67
CA GLY A 184 -9.42 13.65 15.52
C GLY A 184 -8.39 12.57 15.85
N TYR A 185 -7.08 12.90 15.81
CA TYR A 185 -5.99 11.95 16.09
C TYR A 185 -5.58 11.92 17.57
N THR A 186 -6.05 12.87 18.36
CA THR A 186 -5.86 12.82 19.82
C THR A 186 -6.92 11.90 20.41
N SER A 187 -6.49 10.93 21.23
CA SER A 187 -7.39 10.11 22.05
C SER A 187 -8.00 11.00 23.14
N GLY A 188 -8.95 11.85 22.80
CA GLY A 188 -9.72 12.71 23.69
C GLY A 188 -11.13 12.16 23.80
N ALA A 189 -11.63 12.09 25.02
CA ALA A 189 -12.88 11.51 25.47
C ALA A 189 -14.05 11.57 24.45
N PRO A 190 -14.93 10.55 24.42
CA PRO A 190 -16.08 10.55 23.54
C PRO A 190 -16.88 11.83 23.77
N THR A 191 -17.06 12.63 22.73
CA THR A 191 -17.98 13.76 22.74
C THR A 191 -19.37 13.19 23.03
N VAL A 192 -19.82 13.38 24.28
CA VAL A 192 -21.19 13.11 24.66
C VAL A 192 -22.06 14.03 23.81
N PRO A 193 -22.98 13.49 22.99
CA PRO A 193 -23.89 14.34 22.24
C PRO A 193 -24.69 15.15 23.26
N SER A 194 -24.61 16.48 23.20
CA SER A 194 -25.43 17.36 24.01
C SER A 194 -26.89 17.08 23.69
N SER A 195 -27.59 16.45 24.63
CA SER A 195 -29.03 16.29 24.58
C SER A 195 -29.68 17.68 24.65
N HIS A 196 -30.12 18.19 23.51
CA HIS A 196 -31.09 19.27 23.52
C HIS A 196 -32.37 18.78 24.19
N LYS A 197 -32.60 19.24 25.44
CA LYS A 197 -33.91 19.17 26.05
C LYS A 197 -34.78 20.22 25.38
N HIS A 198 -35.89 19.76 24.85
CA HIS A 198 -37.10 20.55 24.60
C HIS A 198 -37.84 20.80 25.88
#